data_257d87e95d8e1045442daa852304dbd7
#
_entry.id   257d87e95d8e1045442daa852304dbd7
#
_cell.length_a   1.000
_cell.length_b   1.000
_cell.length_c   1.000
_cell.angle_alpha   90.00
_cell.angle_beta   90.00
_cell.angle_gamma   90.00
#
_symmetry.space_group_name_H-M   'P 1'
#
loop_
_entity.id
_entity.type
_entity.pdbx_description
1 polymer ?
#
loop_
_entity_poly.entity_id
_entity_poly.type
_entity_poly.pdbx_seq_one_letter_code
_entity_poly.pdbx_strand_id
1 'polypeptide(L)'
;SSYRSIFKATSLFGGVQVYQILIQIIKSKFVAVLLGPAGVGIMGLYQSGLQLIQQISSMGLASSAVRDVSEANGTNDIQRIAKTITVVRKLVWFTGLLGLVLVALFSPLLSKASFGNYDYTIPFIILSVTLLIDQISSGQRVILQGLRRLKDLAK
;
A
#
# COMPACT_ATOMS: atom_id res chain seq x y z
N SER A 1 20.66 14.88 -23.43
CA SER A 1 20.34 13.44 -23.14
C SER A 1 19.29 13.23 -22.05
N SER A 2 18.87 14.25 -21.31
CA SER A 2 17.82 14.17 -20.27
C SER A 2 16.45 13.72 -20.82
N TYR A 3 16.03 14.20 -21.97
CA TYR A 3 14.74 13.84 -22.57
C TYR A 3 14.61 12.35 -22.90
N ARG A 4 15.68 11.72 -23.36
CA ARG A 4 15.70 10.28 -23.64
C ARG A 4 15.53 9.41 -22.39
N SER A 5 16.11 9.81 -21.27
CA SER A 5 15.97 9.08 -20.00
C SER A 5 14.56 9.26 -19.42
N ILE A 6 13.98 10.44 -19.53
CA ILE A 6 12.61 10.73 -19.11
C ILE A 6 11.62 9.93 -19.96
N PHE A 7 11.77 9.97 -21.29
CA PHE A 7 10.90 9.22 -22.19
C PHE A 7 10.97 7.70 -21.95
N LYS A 8 12.19 7.16 -21.74
CA LYS A 8 12.41 5.76 -21.45
C LYS A 8 11.82 5.34 -20.10
N ALA A 9 11.91 6.19 -19.08
CA ALA A 9 11.26 5.95 -17.80
C ALA A 9 9.74 5.98 -17.92
N THR A 10 9.18 7.00 -18.61
CA THR A 10 7.73 7.15 -18.78
C THR A 10 7.14 5.99 -19.60
N SER A 11 7.81 5.55 -20.66
CA SER A 11 7.32 4.42 -21.46
C SER A 11 7.39 3.10 -20.70
N LEU A 12 8.41 2.92 -19.85
CA LEU A 12 8.53 1.73 -19.00
C LEU A 12 7.43 1.69 -17.93
N PHE A 13 7.16 2.85 -17.28
CA PHE A 13 6.05 2.96 -16.33
C PHE A 13 4.69 2.79 -16.99
N GLY A 14 4.49 3.40 -18.18
CA GLY A 14 3.26 3.24 -18.95
C GLY A 14 3.02 1.79 -19.35
N GLY A 15 4.05 1.06 -19.79
CA GLY A 15 3.96 -0.36 -20.14
C GLY A 15 3.58 -1.23 -18.93
N VAL A 16 4.23 -1.02 -17.78
CA VAL A 16 3.91 -1.74 -16.53
C VAL A 16 2.48 -1.43 -16.08
N GLN A 17 2.04 -0.18 -16.20
CA GLN A 17 0.69 0.23 -15.83
C GLN A 17 -0.37 -0.45 -16.70
N VAL A 18 -0.16 -0.49 -18.02
CA VAL A 18 -1.06 -1.20 -18.96
C VAL A 18 -1.13 -2.69 -18.62
N TYR A 19 0.00 -3.32 -18.35
CA TYR A 19 0.06 -4.72 -17.96
C TYR A 19 -0.70 -4.98 -16.65
N GLN A 20 -0.51 -4.13 -15.65
CA GLN A 20 -1.25 -4.21 -14.38
C GLN A 20 -2.75 -4.05 -14.58
N ILE A 21 -3.19 -3.12 -15.42
CA ILE A 21 -4.61 -2.92 -15.74
C ILE A 21 -5.19 -4.17 -16.39
N LEU A 22 -4.50 -4.77 -17.36
CA LEU A 22 -4.96 -6.01 -18.01
C LEU A 22 -5.11 -7.15 -16.99
N ILE A 23 -4.11 -7.36 -16.13
CA ILE A 23 -4.20 -8.38 -15.07
C ILE A 23 -5.38 -8.09 -14.14
N GLN A 24 -5.58 -6.82 -13.77
CA GLN A 24 -6.65 -6.42 -12.86
C GLN A 24 -8.04 -6.63 -13.48
N ILE A 25 -8.21 -6.38 -14.78
CA ILE A 25 -9.44 -6.68 -15.52
C ILE A 25 -9.72 -8.18 -15.52
N ILE A 26 -8.71 -8.99 -15.84
CA ILE A 26 -8.84 -10.46 -15.84
C ILE A 26 -9.20 -10.95 -14.43
N LYS A 27 -8.45 -10.51 -13.42
CA LYS A 27 -8.69 -10.86 -12.01
C LYS A 27 -10.10 -10.48 -11.56
N SER A 28 -10.55 -9.24 -11.86
CA SER A 28 -11.88 -8.79 -11.44
C SER A 28 -13.00 -9.57 -12.14
N LYS A 29 -12.81 -9.94 -13.42
CA LYS A 29 -13.75 -10.78 -14.14
C LYS A 29 -13.84 -12.18 -13.52
N PHE A 30 -12.69 -12.82 -13.20
CA PHE A 30 -12.67 -14.11 -12.52
C PHE A 30 -13.37 -14.06 -11.16
N VAL A 31 -13.05 -13.04 -10.35
CA VAL A 31 -13.66 -12.82 -9.04
C VAL A 31 -15.17 -12.62 -9.17
N ALA A 32 -15.63 -11.82 -10.15
CA ALA A 32 -17.04 -11.58 -10.38
C ALA A 32 -17.79 -12.84 -10.82
N VAL A 33 -17.17 -13.69 -11.67
CA VAL A 33 -17.78 -14.95 -12.13
C VAL A 33 -17.83 -15.99 -11.00
N LEU A 34 -16.76 -16.08 -10.18
CA LEU A 34 -16.69 -17.10 -9.11
C LEU A 34 -17.50 -16.72 -7.87
N LEU A 35 -17.48 -15.46 -7.46
CA LEU A 35 -18.15 -15.00 -6.23
C LEU A 35 -19.54 -14.42 -6.47
N GLY A 36 -19.87 -14.09 -7.72
CA GLY A 36 -21.10 -13.39 -8.06
C GLY A 36 -21.16 -11.94 -7.54
N PRO A 37 -22.24 -11.20 -7.83
CA PRO A 37 -22.39 -9.80 -7.40
C PRO A 37 -22.32 -9.60 -5.89
N ALA A 38 -22.93 -10.52 -5.12
CA ALA A 38 -22.94 -10.48 -3.66
C ALA A 38 -21.53 -10.62 -3.08
N GLY A 39 -20.74 -11.57 -3.59
CA GLY A 39 -19.37 -11.78 -3.13
C GLY A 39 -18.44 -10.62 -3.47
N VAL A 40 -18.60 -10.00 -4.65
CA VAL A 40 -17.86 -8.78 -5.02
C VAL A 40 -18.22 -7.62 -4.09
N GLY A 41 -19.50 -7.48 -3.73
CA GLY A 41 -19.96 -6.48 -2.77
C GLY A 41 -19.33 -6.67 -1.39
N ILE A 42 -19.29 -7.90 -0.88
CA ILE A 42 -18.66 -8.26 0.39
C ILE A 42 -17.16 -7.90 0.37
N MET A 43 -16.43 -8.28 -0.69
CA MET A 43 -15.02 -7.91 -0.84
C MET A 43 -14.79 -6.39 -0.87
N GLY A 44 -15.68 -5.66 -1.56
CA GLY A 44 -15.63 -4.20 -1.62
C GLY A 44 -15.80 -3.56 -0.24
N LEU A 45 -16.75 -4.05 0.56
CA LEU A 45 -16.97 -3.58 1.94
C LEU A 45 -15.76 -3.83 2.84
N TYR A 46 -15.15 -5.02 2.77
CA TYR A 46 -13.91 -5.32 3.49
C TYR A 46 -12.77 -4.37 3.10
N GLN A 47 -12.55 -4.19 1.79
CA GLN A 47 -11.51 -3.30 1.31
C GLN A 47 -11.74 -1.85 1.74
N SER A 48 -12.96 -1.36 1.67
CA SER A 48 -13.31 0.00 2.12
C SER A 48 -13.04 0.19 3.60
N GLY A 49 -13.44 -0.76 4.45
CA GLY A 49 -13.19 -0.72 5.89
C GLY A 49 -11.68 -0.71 6.21
N LEU A 50 -10.90 -1.57 5.54
CA LEU A 50 -9.45 -1.61 5.72
C LEU A 50 -8.77 -0.34 5.23
N GLN A 51 -9.18 0.22 4.08
CA GLN A 51 -8.62 1.46 3.54
C GLN A 51 -8.84 2.66 4.46
N LEU A 52 -10.00 2.77 5.09
CA LEU A 52 -10.27 3.83 6.07
C LEU A 52 -9.27 3.78 7.23
N ILE A 53 -9.08 2.60 7.82
CA ILE A 53 -8.12 2.43 8.92
C ILE A 53 -6.68 2.67 8.44
N GLN A 54 -6.33 2.21 7.24
CA GLN A 54 -5.01 2.41 6.65
C GLN A 54 -4.71 3.90 6.43
N GLN A 55 -5.68 4.68 5.94
CA GLN A 55 -5.50 6.13 5.78
C GLN A 55 -5.24 6.82 7.11
N ILE A 56 -6.00 6.44 8.16
CA ILE A 56 -5.82 7.01 9.50
C ILE A 56 -4.45 6.61 10.08
N SER A 57 -4.08 5.32 10.01
CA SER A 57 -2.83 4.84 10.60
C SER A 57 -1.59 5.27 9.84
N SER A 58 -1.65 5.45 8.52
CA SER A 58 -0.51 5.89 7.72
C SER A 58 -0.22 7.38 7.85
N MET A 59 -1.20 8.22 8.24
CA MET A 59 -1.05 9.66 8.50
C MET A 59 -0.24 10.42 7.43
N GLY A 60 -0.36 10.03 6.16
CA GLY A 60 0.41 10.65 5.06
C GLY A 60 1.90 10.29 5.03
N LEU A 61 2.31 9.26 5.78
CA LEU A 61 3.71 8.82 5.88
C LEU A 61 4.36 8.57 4.51
N ALA A 62 3.60 8.04 3.54
CA ALA A 62 4.14 7.72 2.23
C ALA A 62 4.69 8.94 1.49
N SER A 63 3.96 10.06 1.49
CA SER A 63 4.36 11.29 0.81
C SER A 63 5.53 12.00 1.50
N SER A 64 5.49 12.11 2.84
CA SER A 64 6.58 12.71 3.62
C SER A 64 7.86 11.88 3.52
N ALA A 65 7.77 10.56 3.63
CA ALA A 65 8.92 9.68 3.56
C ALA A 65 9.60 9.67 2.18
N VAL A 66 8.85 9.74 1.07
CA VAL A 66 9.44 9.91 -0.28
C VAL A 66 10.24 11.20 -0.35
N ARG A 67 9.70 12.30 0.18
CA ARG A 67 10.38 13.59 0.22
C ARG A 67 11.66 13.52 1.03
N ASP A 68 11.60 13.00 2.26
CA ASP A 68 12.76 12.94 3.17
C ASP A 68 13.87 12.05 2.62
N VAL A 69 13.54 10.89 2.03
CA VAL A 69 14.51 10.01 1.37
C VAL A 69 15.10 10.68 0.12
N SER A 70 14.29 11.37 -0.67
CA SER A 70 14.76 12.07 -1.87
C SER A 70 15.69 13.24 -1.52
N GLU A 71 15.39 13.98 -0.45
CA GLU A 71 16.22 15.06 0.06
C GLU A 71 17.56 14.51 0.57
N ALA A 72 17.54 13.45 1.38
CA ALA A 72 18.74 12.78 1.86
C ALA A 72 19.59 12.26 0.70
N ASN A 73 18.98 11.67 -0.33
CA ASN A 73 19.67 11.19 -1.52
C ASN A 73 20.35 12.32 -2.32
N GLY A 74 19.77 13.51 -2.30
CA GLY A 74 20.31 14.71 -2.94
C GLY A 74 21.61 15.23 -2.30
N THR A 75 21.87 14.90 -1.04
CA THR A 75 23.10 15.33 -0.32
C THR A 75 24.33 14.49 -0.64
N ASN A 76 24.18 13.32 -1.29
CA ASN A 76 25.22 12.32 -1.50
C ASN A 76 25.93 11.84 -0.21
N ASP A 77 25.37 12.13 0.97
CA ASP A 77 25.87 11.67 2.26
C ASP A 77 25.26 10.30 2.58
N ILE A 78 26.10 9.26 2.50
CA ILE A 78 25.70 7.86 2.72
C ILE A 78 25.16 7.67 4.15
N GLN A 79 25.72 8.35 5.15
CA GLN A 79 25.27 8.21 6.53
C GLN A 79 23.90 8.84 6.73
N ARG A 80 23.66 10.00 6.14
CA ARG A 80 22.35 10.67 6.16
C ARG A 80 21.28 9.84 5.48
N ILE A 81 21.59 9.27 4.31
CA ILE A 81 20.68 8.38 3.56
C ILE A 81 20.33 7.15 4.41
N ALA A 82 21.33 6.46 4.97
CA ALA A 82 21.13 5.26 5.79
C ALA A 82 20.28 5.55 7.04
N LYS A 83 20.52 6.67 7.72
CA LYS A 83 19.75 7.12 8.88
C LYS A 83 18.29 7.39 8.51
N THR A 84 18.04 8.12 7.43
CA THR A 84 16.68 8.42 6.95
C THR A 84 15.92 7.15 6.60
N ILE A 85 16.53 6.22 5.86
CA ILE A 85 15.93 4.92 5.53
C ILE A 85 15.57 4.13 6.79
N THR A 86 16.45 4.14 7.78
CA THR A 86 16.21 3.43 9.06
C THR A 86 15.02 4.03 9.80
N VAL A 87 14.91 5.35 9.85
CA VAL A 87 13.76 6.05 10.46
C VAL A 87 12.46 5.71 9.73
N VAL A 88 12.46 5.82 8.40
CA VAL A 88 11.28 5.47 7.58
C VAL A 88 10.85 4.03 7.81
N ARG A 89 11.80 3.08 7.87
CA ARG A 89 11.50 1.68 8.13
C ARG A 89 10.87 1.47 9.51
N LYS A 90 11.39 2.12 10.55
CA LYS A 90 10.80 2.07 11.90
C LYS A 90 9.38 2.64 11.93
N LEU A 91 9.15 3.77 11.26
CA LEU A 91 7.83 4.39 11.17
C LEU A 91 6.83 3.51 10.42
N VAL A 92 7.25 2.87 9.33
CA VAL A 92 6.42 1.93 8.57
C VAL A 92 6.00 0.73 9.43
N TRP A 93 6.93 0.15 10.21
CA TRP A 93 6.61 -0.92 11.14
C TRP A 93 5.65 -0.47 12.24
N PHE A 94 5.90 0.70 12.81
CA PHE A 94 5.05 1.26 13.85
C PHE A 94 3.62 1.53 13.36
N THR A 95 3.48 2.20 12.20
CA THR A 95 2.18 2.49 11.60
C THR A 95 1.47 1.23 11.11
N GLY A 96 2.21 0.24 10.60
CA GLY A 96 1.65 -1.05 10.22
C GLY A 96 1.11 -1.84 11.40
N LEU A 97 1.87 -1.88 12.51
CA LEU A 97 1.42 -2.53 13.75
C LEU A 97 0.23 -1.79 14.36
N LEU A 98 0.27 -0.46 14.36
CA LEU A 98 -0.84 0.37 14.82
C LEU A 98 -2.11 0.11 13.99
N GLY A 99 -1.98 0.03 12.66
CA GLY A 99 -3.10 -0.31 11.77
C GLY A 99 -3.68 -1.70 12.07
N LEU A 100 -2.82 -2.72 12.28
CA LEU A 100 -3.24 -4.06 12.67
C LEU A 100 -4.03 -4.04 13.99
N VAL A 101 -3.50 -3.37 15.02
CA VAL A 101 -4.15 -3.28 16.33
C VAL A 101 -5.48 -2.52 16.22
N LEU A 102 -5.53 -1.41 15.46
CA LEU A 102 -6.77 -0.67 15.26
C LEU A 102 -7.83 -1.52 14.56
N VAL A 103 -7.49 -2.22 13.48
CA VAL A 103 -8.45 -3.10 12.81
C VAL A 103 -8.92 -4.21 13.74
N ALA A 104 -8.03 -4.83 14.50
CA ALA A 104 -8.39 -5.89 15.44
C ALA A 104 -9.33 -5.40 16.55
N LEU A 105 -9.06 -4.22 17.13
CA LEU A 105 -9.89 -3.61 18.17
C LEU A 105 -11.25 -3.15 17.63
N PHE A 106 -11.25 -2.53 16.44
CA PHE A 106 -12.48 -2.00 15.83
C PHE A 106 -13.19 -3.01 14.93
N SER A 107 -12.70 -4.26 14.83
CA SER A 107 -13.30 -5.29 13.98
C SER A 107 -14.80 -5.55 14.24
N PRO A 108 -15.32 -5.54 15.49
CA PRO A 108 -16.75 -5.69 15.71
C PRO A 108 -17.55 -4.48 15.19
N LEU A 109 -17.00 -3.28 15.36
CA LEU A 109 -17.61 -2.04 14.86
C LEU A 109 -17.61 -2.02 13.33
N LEU A 110 -16.49 -2.41 12.69
CA LEU A 110 -16.38 -2.52 11.24
C LEU A 110 -17.34 -3.57 10.68
N SER A 111 -17.47 -4.73 11.34
CA SER A 111 -18.43 -5.77 10.96
C SER A 111 -19.87 -5.24 11.01
N LYS A 112 -20.26 -4.61 12.10
CA LYS A 112 -21.59 -4.04 12.27
C LYS A 112 -21.88 -2.91 11.29
N ALA A 113 -20.91 -2.02 11.07
CA ALA A 113 -21.06 -0.88 10.16
C ALA A 113 -21.14 -1.31 8.68
N SER A 114 -20.38 -2.36 8.30
CA SER A 114 -20.32 -2.82 6.91
C SER A 114 -21.41 -3.82 6.56
N PHE A 115 -21.80 -4.69 7.50
CA PHE A 115 -22.69 -5.84 7.24
C PHE A 115 -23.94 -5.86 8.11
N GLY A 116 -24.06 -4.94 9.07
CA GLY A 116 -25.22 -4.88 9.97
C GLY A 116 -25.20 -5.92 11.10
N ASN A 117 -24.24 -6.86 11.12
CA ASN A 117 -24.09 -7.92 12.10
C ASN A 117 -22.62 -8.09 12.55
N TYR A 118 -22.37 -9.00 13.51
CA TYR A 118 -21.04 -9.24 14.06
C TYR A 118 -20.36 -10.49 13.47
N ASP A 119 -20.98 -11.19 12.54
CA ASP A 119 -20.53 -12.48 12.01
C ASP A 119 -19.21 -12.36 11.23
N TYR A 120 -18.92 -11.16 10.71
CA TYR A 120 -17.71 -10.87 9.93
C TYR A 120 -16.57 -10.29 10.75
N THR A 121 -16.63 -10.31 12.09
CA THR A 121 -15.57 -9.82 12.99
C THR A 121 -14.27 -10.58 12.79
N ILE A 122 -14.32 -11.93 12.78
CA ILE A 122 -13.13 -12.78 12.60
C ILE A 122 -12.45 -12.55 11.24
N PRO A 123 -13.16 -12.52 10.11
CA PRO A 123 -12.57 -12.12 8.83
C PRO A 123 -11.83 -10.78 8.85
N PHE A 124 -12.34 -9.74 9.53
CA PHE A 124 -11.63 -8.47 9.68
C PHE A 124 -10.32 -8.61 10.46
N ILE A 125 -10.30 -9.42 11.51
CA ILE A 125 -9.07 -9.70 12.27
C ILE A 125 -8.03 -10.39 11.40
N ILE A 126 -8.42 -11.39 10.62
CA ILE A 126 -7.51 -12.08 9.69
C ILE A 126 -6.98 -11.10 8.63
N LEU A 127 -7.85 -10.27 8.07
CA LEU A 127 -7.47 -9.28 7.07
C LEU A 127 -6.57 -8.17 7.62
N SER A 128 -6.57 -7.92 8.94
CA SER A 128 -5.66 -6.95 9.56
C SER A 128 -4.18 -7.31 9.36
N VAL A 129 -3.85 -8.59 9.25
CA VAL A 129 -2.49 -9.06 8.92
C VAL A 129 -2.09 -8.62 7.51
N THR A 130 -3.02 -8.66 6.56
CA THR A 130 -2.79 -8.18 5.19
C THR A 130 -2.42 -6.70 5.17
N LEU A 131 -3.08 -5.90 6.03
CA LEU A 131 -2.81 -4.47 6.16
C LEU A 131 -1.38 -4.20 6.63
N LEU A 132 -0.86 -5.00 7.56
CA LEU A 132 0.54 -4.91 8.00
C LEU A 132 1.50 -5.22 6.86
N ILE A 133 1.24 -6.28 6.09
CA ILE A 133 2.07 -6.66 4.94
C ILE A 133 2.05 -5.57 3.86
N ASP A 134 0.88 -5.02 3.57
CA ASP A 134 0.71 -3.91 2.61
C ASP A 134 1.47 -2.66 3.05
N GLN A 135 1.45 -2.34 4.34
CA GLN A 135 2.18 -1.20 4.89
C GLN A 135 3.70 -1.38 4.75
N ILE A 136 4.23 -2.57 5.04
CA ILE A 136 5.65 -2.89 4.86
C ILE A 136 6.03 -2.79 3.37
N SER A 137 5.23 -3.34 2.48
CA SER A 137 5.44 -3.27 1.03
C SER A 137 5.41 -1.83 0.51
N SER A 138 4.47 -1.02 1.02
CA SER A 138 4.38 0.40 0.71
C SER A 138 5.62 1.17 1.16
N GLY A 139 6.12 0.89 2.36
CA GLY A 139 7.35 1.47 2.88
C GLY A 139 8.57 1.16 2.01
N GLN A 140 8.70 -0.05 1.50
CA GLN A 140 9.78 -0.42 0.57
C GLN A 140 9.66 0.35 -0.76
N ARG A 141 8.45 0.46 -1.32
CA ARG A 141 8.20 1.26 -2.53
C ARG A 141 8.58 2.72 -2.34
N VAL A 142 8.23 3.31 -1.21
CA VAL A 142 8.58 4.69 -0.85
C VAL A 142 10.09 4.93 -0.83
N ILE A 143 10.85 4.01 -0.24
CA ILE A 143 12.32 4.08 -0.20
C ILE A 143 12.90 4.02 -1.62
N LEU A 144 12.43 3.09 -2.45
CA LEU A 144 12.90 2.96 -3.84
C LEU A 144 12.56 4.20 -4.69
N GLN A 145 11.38 4.79 -4.49
CA GLN A 145 10.98 6.03 -5.13
C GLN A 145 11.86 7.20 -4.70
N GLY A 146 12.12 7.36 -3.41
CA GLY A 146 12.95 8.41 -2.86
C GLY A 146 14.41 8.31 -3.33
N LEU A 147 14.94 7.10 -3.48
CA LEU A 147 16.28 6.85 -4.05
C LEU A 147 16.32 6.96 -5.58
N ARG A 148 15.19 7.27 -6.24
CA ARG A 148 15.05 7.32 -7.70
C ARG A 148 15.42 6.01 -8.42
N ARG A 149 15.37 4.88 -7.73
CA ARG A 149 15.64 3.54 -8.29
C ARG A 149 14.39 2.96 -8.96
N LEU A 150 13.85 3.72 -9.91
CA LEU A 150 12.58 3.44 -10.58
C LEU A 150 12.58 2.12 -11.38
N LYS A 151 13.75 1.64 -11.81
CA LYS A 151 13.88 0.36 -12.51
C LYS A 151 13.59 -0.85 -11.60
N ASP A 152 13.90 -0.72 -10.30
CA ASP A 152 13.68 -1.79 -9.33
C ASP A 152 12.21 -1.85 -8.86
N LEU A 153 11.45 -0.78 -9.09
CA LEU A 153 10.00 -0.74 -8.85
C LEU A 153 9.18 -1.45 -9.94
N ALA A 154 9.77 -1.62 -11.12
CA ALA A 154 9.10 -2.23 -12.28
C ALA A 154 9.29 -3.76 -12.37
N LYS A 155 10.09 -4.35 -11.47
CA LYS A 155 10.27 -5.80 -11.31
C LYS A 155 9.34 -6.34 -10.23
#